data_a864f05a3f3ddb222b08f3443da53a42
#
_entry.id   a864f05a3f3ddb222b08f3443da53a42
#
_cell.length_a   1.000
_cell.length_b   1.000
_cell.length_c   1.000
_cell.angle_alpha   90.00
_cell.angle_beta   90.00
_cell.angle_gamma   90.00
#
_symmetry.space_group_name_H-M   'P 1'
#
loop_
_entity.id
_entity.type
_entity.pdbx_description
1 polymer ?
#
loop_
_entity_poly.entity_id
_entity_poly.type
_entity_poly.pdbx_seq_one_letter_code
_entity_poly.pdbx_strand_id
1 'polypeptide(L)'
;IENLSGAMRYLWTVDGKEVSTASTYKFSQPKTGEYVIGLAVSDDKGENLQTTMIAKVEGRFGKGAFILNEGNMGNETGTLTFVDSKGIAVDSAYYRVNQTLLGNVCQDLFISDNKMYILSQNGAKNGGEGLLTIANATSLEKEKVYDNTTLSWPSNLAVVGENLYIRDNNGVYMLDTSTEVLTFVEGTKGALKNRMAVVGDKAFVMGNKQLFVIQNGTVIHTVSFESALSGVAKTYDGNLWVSCTKPASIIKVSPVDYKTIDSHTLNVSIGAGWGVAPAFSAKDDIIYFSNAGFKLYRHIFSQNETEEVADIKEYVEDAGIYYNSLGVDPVSGEVYFATLKGYADYKTNDIAIFDFNKTPALQFDIKNKNSFPAGVFFT
;
A
#
# COMPACT_ATOMS: atom_id res chain seq x y z
N ILE A 1 13.89 3.19 43.47
CA ILE A 1 15.31 3.29 43.91
C ILE A 1 15.33 3.45 45.45
N GLU A 2 14.55 2.60 46.14
CA GLU A 2 14.31 2.78 47.57
C GLU A 2 15.53 2.37 48.47
N ASN A 3 16.53 1.66 47.92
CA ASN A 3 17.66 1.14 48.69
C ASN A 3 18.99 1.82 48.41
N LEU A 4 19.07 2.77 47.46
CA LEU A 4 20.29 3.52 47.16
C LEU A 4 20.36 4.81 47.98
N SER A 5 21.55 5.16 48.50
CA SER A 5 21.76 6.34 49.33
C SER A 5 23.10 7.01 49.02
N GLY A 6 23.17 8.36 49.13
CA GLY A 6 24.38 9.11 48.85
C GLY A 6 24.58 9.51 47.40
N ALA A 7 25.82 9.61 46.94
CA ALA A 7 26.17 9.98 45.56
C ALA A 7 25.93 8.81 44.61
N MET A 8 25.11 9.03 43.57
CA MET A 8 24.76 8.01 42.59
C MET A 8 25.63 8.15 41.35
N ARG A 9 26.05 6.99 40.82
CA ARG A 9 26.69 6.81 39.52
C ARG A 9 25.76 6.09 38.59
N TYR A 10 25.68 6.55 37.36
CA TYR A 10 24.81 6.02 36.33
C TYR A 10 25.65 5.43 35.23
N LEU A 11 25.18 4.33 34.64
CA LEU A 11 25.74 3.72 33.44
C LEU A 11 24.62 3.31 32.53
N TRP A 12 24.54 3.99 31.38
CA TRP A 12 23.61 3.64 30.31
C TRP A 12 24.30 2.79 29.25
N THR A 13 23.61 1.75 28.81
CA THR A 13 24.08 0.90 27.71
C THR A 13 23.02 0.82 26.62
N VAL A 14 23.45 0.64 25.37
CA VAL A 14 22.61 0.27 24.24
C VAL A 14 23.23 -0.98 23.62
N ASP A 15 22.46 -2.07 23.55
CA ASP A 15 22.89 -3.39 23.12
C ASP A 15 24.19 -3.83 23.81
N GLY A 16 24.26 -3.57 25.12
CA GLY A 16 25.40 -3.89 25.98
C GLY A 16 26.62 -2.98 25.83
N LYS A 17 26.59 -1.98 24.91
CA LYS A 17 27.67 -0.98 24.78
C LYS A 17 27.38 0.25 25.64
N GLU A 18 28.37 0.72 26.37
CA GLU A 18 28.28 1.93 27.18
C GLU A 18 28.06 3.16 26.30
N VAL A 19 27.11 4.02 26.66
CA VAL A 19 26.72 5.20 25.87
C VAL A 19 26.68 6.48 26.70
N SER A 20 26.46 6.41 28.03
CA SER A 20 26.40 7.59 28.89
C SER A 20 26.56 7.21 30.36
N THR A 21 27.14 8.15 31.14
CA THR A 21 27.20 8.10 32.62
C THR A 21 26.40 9.22 33.26
N ALA A 22 25.67 10.00 32.49
CA ALA A 22 24.84 11.10 33.02
C ALA A 22 23.58 10.54 33.73
N SER A 23 22.99 11.33 34.62
CA SER A 23 21.74 10.93 35.32
C SER A 23 20.56 10.78 34.39
N THR A 24 20.63 11.31 33.16
CA THR A 24 19.64 11.15 32.10
C THR A 24 20.33 10.80 30.78
N TYR A 25 19.68 9.98 29.97
CA TYR A 25 20.14 9.65 28.63
C TYR A 25 19.02 9.83 27.61
N LYS A 26 19.28 10.57 26.54
CA LYS A 26 18.36 10.73 25.43
C LYS A 26 18.72 9.70 24.34
N PHE A 27 17.92 8.65 24.24
CA PHE A 27 18.10 7.63 23.23
C PHE A 27 17.78 8.17 21.83
N SER A 28 18.66 7.91 20.86
CA SER A 28 18.45 8.19 19.44
C SER A 28 19.33 7.24 18.62
N GLN A 29 18.75 6.62 17.61
CA GLN A 29 19.46 5.74 16.68
C GLN A 29 19.09 6.08 15.25
N PRO A 30 20.04 6.09 14.30
CA PRO A 30 19.78 6.41 12.90
C PRO A 30 19.17 5.22 12.13
N LYS A 31 19.36 3.99 12.60
CA LYS A 31 18.84 2.78 11.96
C LYS A 31 17.61 2.27 12.66
N THR A 32 16.65 1.77 11.88
CA THR A 32 15.47 1.05 12.39
C THR A 32 15.90 -0.27 13.03
N GLY A 33 15.20 -0.69 14.07
CA GLY A 33 15.50 -1.92 14.78
C GLY A 33 15.03 -1.89 16.22
N GLU A 34 15.19 -3.01 16.91
CA GLU A 34 14.99 -3.11 18.35
C GLU A 34 16.34 -2.99 19.06
N TYR A 35 16.37 -2.18 20.09
CA TYR A 35 17.56 -1.88 20.86
C TYR A 35 17.28 -2.15 22.33
N VAL A 36 18.20 -2.84 23.00
CA VAL A 36 18.12 -3.09 24.44
C VAL A 36 18.83 -1.94 25.15
N ILE A 37 18.05 -1.09 25.85
CA ILE A 37 18.60 -0.01 26.66
C ILE A 37 18.74 -0.53 28.09
N GLY A 38 19.95 -0.51 28.63
CA GLY A 38 20.26 -0.85 30.01
C GLY A 38 20.58 0.39 30.82
N LEU A 39 20.17 0.39 32.08
CA LEU A 39 20.58 1.35 33.10
C LEU A 39 21.08 0.60 34.33
N ALA A 40 22.32 0.87 34.73
CA ALA A 40 22.84 0.49 36.01
C ALA A 40 23.03 1.76 36.87
N VAL A 41 22.60 1.71 38.12
CA VAL A 41 22.79 2.78 39.09
C VAL A 41 23.49 2.19 40.32
N SER A 42 24.58 2.79 40.74
CA SER A 42 25.30 2.41 41.96
C SER A 42 25.48 3.61 42.88
N ASP A 43 25.54 3.35 44.17
CA ASP A 43 25.81 4.34 45.19
C ASP A 43 27.28 4.30 45.66
N ASP A 44 27.64 5.18 46.60
CA ASP A 44 28.97 5.27 47.19
C ASP A 44 29.25 4.13 48.21
N LYS A 45 28.25 3.33 48.55
CA LYS A 45 28.37 2.15 49.43
C LYS A 45 28.54 0.83 48.64
N GLY A 46 28.45 0.88 47.33
CA GLY A 46 28.61 -0.27 46.45
C GLY A 46 27.31 -1.04 46.15
N GLU A 47 26.15 -0.52 46.61
CA GLU A 47 24.85 -1.04 46.18
C GLU A 47 24.64 -0.77 44.70
N ASN A 48 24.04 -1.71 44.00
CA ASN A 48 23.84 -1.64 42.54
C ASN A 48 22.44 -2.13 42.16
N LEU A 49 21.74 -1.35 41.34
CA LEU A 49 20.46 -1.71 40.74
C LEU A 49 20.58 -1.63 39.24
N GLN A 50 20.00 -2.58 38.54
CA GLN A 50 19.99 -2.63 37.08
C GLN A 50 18.59 -2.85 36.54
N THR A 51 18.31 -2.24 35.39
CA THR A 51 17.08 -2.47 34.63
C THR A 51 17.37 -2.41 33.14
N THR A 52 16.53 -3.05 32.35
CA THR A 52 16.57 -2.97 30.88
C THR A 52 15.19 -2.71 30.32
N MET A 53 15.16 -2.04 29.16
CA MET A 53 13.96 -1.85 28.35
C MET A 53 14.29 -2.08 26.88
N ILE A 54 13.31 -2.51 26.10
CA ILE A 54 13.42 -2.60 24.66
C ILE A 54 12.86 -1.31 24.07
N ALA A 55 13.67 -0.61 23.28
CA ALA A 55 13.25 0.52 22.47
C ALA A 55 13.20 0.10 21.00
N LYS A 56 12.04 0.27 20.37
CA LYS A 56 11.86 0.03 18.94
C LYS A 56 12.00 1.34 18.19
N VAL A 57 13.00 1.43 17.30
CA VAL A 57 13.16 2.54 16.36
C VAL A 57 12.46 2.14 15.06
N GLU A 58 11.33 2.76 14.80
CA GLU A 58 10.59 2.58 13.55
C GLU A 58 11.07 3.62 12.52
N GLY A 59 11.00 3.27 11.23
CA GLY A 59 11.28 4.21 10.16
C GLY A 59 10.24 5.34 10.15
N ARG A 60 10.63 6.49 9.62
CA ARG A 60 9.76 7.67 9.52
C ARG A 60 8.44 7.39 8.83
N PHE A 61 8.41 6.40 7.94
CA PHE A 61 7.29 6.03 7.10
C PHE A 61 6.62 4.72 7.51
N GLY A 62 6.87 4.25 8.73
CA GLY A 62 6.39 2.94 9.22
C GLY A 62 4.91 2.89 9.63
N LYS A 63 4.21 4.03 9.70
CA LYS A 63 2.78 4.09 10.05
C LYS A 63 2.10 5.22 9.26
N GLY A 64 1.28 4.83 8.30
CA GLY A 64 0.53 5.76 7.48
C GLY A 64 0.16 5.20 6.12
N ALA A 65 -0.23 6.09 5.23
CA ALA A 65 -0.62 5.77 3.87
C ALA A 65 0.39 6.31 2.86
N PHE A 66 0.69 5.52 1.85
CA PHE A 66 1.38 5.97 0.65
C PHE A 66 0.39 6.19 -0.48
N ILE A 67 0.44 7.34 -1.11
CA ILE A 67 -0.21 7.61 -2.38
C ILE A 67 0.89 7.54 -3.44
N LEU A 68 0.81 6.51 -4.28
CA LEU A 68 1.68 6.37 -5.44
C LEU A 68 1.14 7.23 -6.57
N ASN A 69 1.96 8.08 -7.12
CA ASN A 69 1.62 8.98 -8.21
C ASN A 69 2.28 8.52 -9.51
N GLU A 70 1.51 8.44 -10.59
CA GLU A 70 2.06 8.11 -11.92
C GLU A 70 3.03 9.19 -12.41
N GLY A 71 2.76 10.44 -12.09
CA GLY A 71 3.35 11.58 -12.75
C GLY A 71 2.78 11.79 -14.17
N ASN A 72 3.25 12.79 -14.87
CA ASN A 72 2.85 13.04 -16.25
C ASN A 72 3.75 12.26 -17.22
N MET A 73 3.16 11.39 -18.04
CA MET A 73 3.89 10.55 -19.00
C MET A 73 4.85 11.35 -19.91
N GLY A 74 4.51 12.59 -20.24
CA GLY A 74 5.27 13.41 -21.17
C GLY A 74 6.57 13.98 -20.59
N ASN A 75 6.55 14.40 -19.32
CA ASN A 75 7.61 15.24 -18.75
C ASN A 75 7.92 15.02 -17.26
N GLU A 76 7.21 14.13 -16.58
CA GLU A 76 7.43 13.86 -15.15
C GLU A 76 7.71 12.37 -14.92
N THR A 77 8.36 12.05 -13.81
CA THR A 77 8.47 10.70 -13.28
C THR A 77 7.38 10.47 -12.24
N GLY A 78 7.19 9.22 -11.83
CA GLY A 78 6.36 8.91 -10.68
C GLY A 78 6.91 9.50 -9.39
N THR A 79 6.04 9.71 -8.42
CA THR A 79 6.39 10.16 -7.07
C THR A 79 5.64 9.37 -6.01
N LEU A 80 6.11 9.47 -4.77
CA LEU A 80 5.48 8.84 -3.63
C LEU A 80 5.16 9.90 -2.59
N THR A 81 3.89 10.07 -2.27
CA THR A 81 3.42 10.93 -1.17
C THR A 81 3.11 10.05 0.03
N PHE A 82 3.64 10.41 1.19
CA PHE A 82 3.33 9.75 2.46
C PHE A 82 2.42 10.64 3.29
N VAL A 83 1.40 10.06 3.92
CA VAL A 83 0.50 10.75 4.85
C VAL A 83 0.50 9.98 6.17
N ASP A 84 0.85 10.65 7.25
CA ASP A 84 0.82 10.06 8.59
C ASP A 84 -0.58 10.08 9.22
N SER A 85 -0.75 9.41 10.35
CA SER A 85 -2.03 9.33 11.09
C SER A 85 -2.55 10.68 11.63
N LYS A 86 -1.77 11.77 11.48
CA LYS A 86 -2.18 13.14 11.85
C LYS A 86 -2.55 13.98 10.63
N GLY A 87 -2.60 13.37 9.43
CA GLY A 87 -2.85 14.06 8.18
C GLY A 87 -1.67 14.89 7.67
N ILE A 88 -0.46 14.71 8.22
CA ILE A 88 0.72 15.42 7.74
C ILE A 88 1.26 14.71 6.51
N ALA A 89 1.26 15.41 5.38
CA ALA A 89 1.73 14.87 4.11
C ALA A 89 3.18 15.26 3.81
N VAL A 90 3.95 14.27 3.35
CA VAL A 90 5.30 14.42 2.80
C VAL A 90 5.24 14.07 1.33
N ASP A 91 5.23 15.07 0.45
CA ASP A 91 5.33 14.88 -0.99
C ASP A 91 6.72 14.41 -1.42
N SER A 92 6.80 13.69 -2.53
CA SER A 92 8.05 13.18 -3.10
C SER A 92 8.93 12.47 -2.06
N ALA A 93 8.30 11.68 -1.15
CA ALA A 93 8.95 11.07 0.01
C ALA A 93 10.18 10.23 -0.39
N TYR A 94 10.08 9.45 -1.47
CA TYR A 94 11.20 8.65 -1.99
C TYR A 94 12.38 9.53 -2.43
N TYR A 95 12.12 10.60 -3.20
CA TYR A 95 13.17 11.52 -3.65
C TYR A 95 13.85 12.24 -2.47
N ARG A 96 13.09 12.61 -1.46
CA ARG A 96 13.66 13.27 -0.26
C ARG A 96 14.66 12.40 0.48
N VAL A 97 14.49 11.09 0.44
CA VAL A 97 15.42 10.13 1.06
C VAL A 97 16.62 9.85 0.15
N ASN A 98 16.38 9.55 -1.13
CA ASN A 98 17.38 8.95 -2.00
C ASN A 98 18.06 9.95 -2.95
N GLN A 99 17.51 11.15 -3.13
CA GLN A 99 17.94 12.17 -4.11
C GLN A 99 17.94 11.63 -5.57
N THR A 100 17.13 10.61 -5.82
CA THR A 100 16.95 9.97 -7.13
C THR A 100 15.45 9.83 -7.41
N LEU A 101 15.08 9.75 -8.68
CA LEU A 101 13.70 9.74 -9.13
C LEU A 101 13.18 8.31 -9.28
N LEU A 102 11.91 8.09 -9.01
CA LEU A 102 11.21 6.86 -9.42
C LEU A 102 11.09 6.81 -10.95
N GLY A 103 10.74 5.65 -11.49
CA GLY A 103 10.48 5.50 -12.92
C GLY A 103 9.30 6.34 -13.41
N ASN A 104 9.21 6.54 -14.73
CA ASN A 104 8.11 7.28 -15.36
C ASN A 104 6.85 6.42 -15.41
N VAL A 105 5.72 6.99 -15.07
CA VAL A 105 4.40 6.38 -14.94
C VAL A 105 4.42 5.21 -13.95
N CYS A 106 4.58 5.53 -12.67
CA CYS A 106 4.44 4.55 -11.60
C CYS A 106 3.00 4.00 -11.56
N GLN A 107 2.87 2.67 -11.56
CA GLN A 107 1.58 2.01 -11.74
C GLN A 107 1.12 1.25 -10.50
N ASP A 108 2.01 0.59 -9.78
CA ASP A 108 1.65 -0.22 -8.63
C ASP A 108 2.76 -0.26 -7.59
N LEU A 109 2.38 -0.57 -6.36
CA LEU A 109 3.25 -0.70 -5.21
C LEU A 109 2.83 -1.91 -4.39
N PHE A 110 3.80 -2.69 -3.93
CA PHE A 110 3.57 -3.82 -3.04
C PHE A 110 4.53 -3.77 -1.86
N ILE A 111 4.02 -4.04 -0.66
CA ILE A 111 4.82 -4.08 0.56
C ILE A 111 4.82 -5.51 1.08
N SER A 112 6.01 -6.09 1.26
CA SER A 112 6.22 -7.41 1.87
C SER A 112 7.57 -7.44 2.56
N ASP A 113 7.64 -8.07 3.74
CA ASP A 113 8.88 -8.32 4.47
C ASP A 113 9.78 -7.08 4.64
N ASN A 114 9.15 -5.97 5.05
CA ASN A 114 9.80 -4.66 5.22
C ASN A 114 10.41 -4.09 3.93
N LYS A 115 10.05 -4.62 2.77
CA LYS A 115 10.43 -4.10 1.45
C LYS A 115 9.23 -3.50 0.76
N MET A 116 9.49 -2.43 0.03
CA MET A 116 8.55 -1.75 -0.85
C MET A 116 9.01 -1.95 -2.29
N TYR A 117 8.14 -2.51 -3.10
CA TYR A 117 8.36 -2.74 -4.52
C TYR A 117 7.51 -1.74 -5.31
N ILE A 118 8.13 -0.87 -6.10
CA ILE A 118 7.44 0.18 -6.87
C ILE A 118 7.67 -0.09 -8.35
N LEU A 119 6.60 -0.32 -9.08
CA LEU A 119 6.61 -0.62 -10.51
C LEU A 119 6.26 0.62 -11.32
N SER A 120 7.08 0.95 -12.31
CA SER A 120 6.79 1.96 -13.32
C SER A 120 6.60 1.32 -14.70
N GLN A 121 5.83 1.97 -15.56
CA GLN A 121 5.54 1.48 -16.90
C GLN A 121 6.66 1.75 -17.90
N ASN A 122 7.32 2.91 -17.80
CA ASN A 122 8.25 3.40 -18.80
C ASN A 122 9.71 3.50 -18.29
N GLY A 123 10.00 2.98 -17.09
CA GLY A 123 11.36 2.90 -16.55
C GLY A 123 12.09 4.24 -16.52
N ALA A 124 13.27 4.30 -17.13
CA ALA A 124 14.19 5.44 -17.10
C ALA A 124 13.73 6.69 -17.90
N LYS A 125 12.57 6.65 -18.55
CA LYS A 125 12.05 7.80 -19.27
C LYS A 125 11.91 9.03 -18.36
N ASN A 126 12.17 10.23 -18.89
CA ASN A 126 12.14 11.51 -18.18
C ASN A 126 13.13 11.61 -17.00
N GLY A 127 14.19 10.80 -16.99
CA GLY A 127 15.22 10.81 -15.94
C GLY A 127 14.90 9.92 -14.73
N GLY A 128 13.91 9.04 -14.85
CA GLY A 128 13.65 8.01 -13.85
C GLY A 128 14.76 6.97 -13.77
N GLU A 129 14.88 6.25 -12.65
CA GLU A 129 15.97 5.28 -12.47
C GLU A 129 15.72 3.92 -13.11
N GLY A 130 14.48 3.47 -13.24
CA GLY A 130 14.21 2.16 -13.80
C GLY A 130 12.75 1.73 -13.69
N LEU A 131 12.49 0.50 -14.13
CA LEU A 131 11.15 -0.06 -14.20
C LEU A 131 10.64 -0.52 -12.83
N LEU A 132 11.49 -1.20 -12.06
CA LEU A 132 11.17 -1.68 -10.72
C LEU A 132 12.17 -1.15 -9.71
N THR A 133 11.68 -0.43 -8.72
CA THR A 133 12.48 0.05 -7.58
C THR A 133 12.13 -0.76 -6.34
N ILE A 134 13.14 -1.27 -5.64
CA ILE A 134 13.00 -1.90 -4.34
C ILE A 134 13.63 -0.99 -3.30
N ALA A 135 12.87 -0.68 -2.25
CA ALA A 135 13.28 0.16 -1.13
C ALA A 135 12.86 -0.47 0.19
N ASN A 136 13.45 -0.04 1.29
CA ASN A 136 12.96 -0.37 2.62
C ASN A 136 11.58 0.29 2.85
N ALA A 137 10.60 -0.46 3.32
CA ALA A 137 9.22 0.03 3.43
C ALA A 137 9.03 1.13 4.48
N THR A 138 9.91 1.21 5.49
CA THR A 138 9.77 2.15 6.60
C THR A 138 10.75 3.32 6.56
N SER A 139 11.92 3.15 5.95
CA SER A 139 12.91 4.22 5.76
C SER A 139 12.86 4.85 4.37
N LEU A 140 12.33 4.14 3.37
CA LEU A 140 12.37 4.42 1.93
C LEU A 140 13.79 4.43 1.33
N GLU A 141 14.80 3.97 2.06
CA GLU A 141 16.13 3.81 1.52
C GLU A 141 16.13 2.81 0.36
N LYS A 142 16.68 3.23 -0.77
CA LYS A 142 16.77 2.42 -1.99
C LYS A 142 17.69 1.23 -1.78
N GLU A 143 17.20 0.04 -2.10
CA GLU A 143 17.98 -1.20 -2.05
C GLU A 143 18.45 -1.64 -3.44
N LYS A 144 17.53 -1.65 -4.41
CA LYS A 144 17.83 -2.12 -5.78
C LYS A 144 16.89 -1.47 -6.81
N VAL A 145 17.39 -1.39 -8.04
CA VAL A 145 16.60 -0.98 -9.21
C VAL A 145 16.82 -2.00 -10.32
N TYR A 146 15.74 -2.37 -11.00
CA TYR A 146 15.76 -3.16 -12.21
C TYR A 146 15.22 -2.32 -13.36
N ASP A 147 15.92 -2.34 -14.49
CA ASP A 147 15.43 -1.76 -15.73
C ASP A 147 15.38 -2.85 -16.79
N ASN A 148 14.16 -3.25 -17.15
CA ASN A 148 13.93 -4.33 -18.10
C ASN A 148 13.07 -3.81 -19.25
N THR A 149 13.59 -3.94 -20.47
CA THR A 149 12.94 -3.44 -21.68
C THR A 149 12.09 -4.50 -22.40
N THR A 150 12.01 -5.72 -21.89
CA THR A 150 11.25 -6.82 -22.54
C THR A 150 9.78 -6.82 -22.18
N LEU A 151 9.41 -6.20 -21.03
CA LEU A 151 8.01 -6.08 -20.61
C LEU A 151 7.26 -5.02 -21.44
N SER A 152 6.04 -5.37 -21.86
CA SER A 152 5.17 -4.50 -22.64
C SER A 152 4.14 -3.81 -21.74
N TRP A 153 4.40 -2.56 -21.39
CA TRP A 153 3.49 -1.76 -20.56
C TRP A 153 3.16 -2.45 -19.22
N PRO A 154 4.15 -2.75 -18.39
CA PRO A 154 3.93 -3.36 -17.08
C PRO A 154 3.06 -2.44 -16.21
N SER A 155 2.16 -3.03 -15.44
CA SER A 155 1.15 -2.25 -14.72
C SER A 155 0.93 -2.67 -13.27
N ASN A 156 1.10 -3.95 -12.96
CA ASN A 156 0.79 -4.46 -11.61
C ASN A 156 1.84 -5.47 -11.18
N LEU A 157 2.04 -5.55 -9.87
CA LEU A 157 2.96 -6.50 -9.29
C LEU A 157 2.40 -7.14 -8.02
N ALA A 158 2.92 -8.32 -7.70
CA ALA A 158 2.68 -8.99 -6.43
C ALA A 158 3.91 -9.79 -6.01
N VAL A 159 4.15 -9.88 -4.71
CA VAL A 159 5.22 -10.68 -4.14
C VAL A 159 4.61 -11.83 -3.34
N VAL A 160 5.03 -13.06 -3.64
CA VAL A 160 4.57 -14.29 -2.98
C VAL A 160 5.81 -15.09 -2.57
N GLY A 161 6.19 -15.00 -1.30
CA GLY A 161 7.47 -15.51 -0.83
C GLY A 161 8.63 -14.82 -1.58
N GLU A 162 9.48 -15.60 -2.24
CA GLU A 162 10.60 -15.08 -3.04
C GLU A 162 10.21 -14.75 -4.49
N ASN A 163 9.00 -15.13 -4.93
CA ASN A 163 8.54 -14.92 -6.29
C ASN A 163 7.92 -13.52 -6.45
N LEU A 164 8.42 -12.77 -7.41
CA LEU A 164 7.86 -11.48 -7.81
C LEU A 164 7.14 -11.64 -9.14
N TYR A 165 5.84 -11.39 -9.16
CA TYR A 165 5.00 -11.45 -10.35
C TYR A 165 4.77 -10.05 -10.89
N ILE A 166 4.91 -9.87 -12.21
CA ILE A 166 4.65 -8.61 -12.91
C ILE A 166 3.67 -8.88 -14.04
N ARG A 167 2.53 -8.18 -14.02
CA ARG A 167 1.57 -8.19 -15.11
C ARG A 167 1.97 -7.15 -16.17
N ASP A 168 1.99 -7.54 -17.43
CA ASP A 168 2.09 -6.66 -18.60
C ASP A 168 0.96 -6.90 -19.62
N ASN A 169 1.04 -6.32 -20.83
CA ASN A 169 0.02 -6.50 -21.85
C ASN A 169 -0.06 -7.92 -22.45
N ASN A 170 0.96 -8.75 -22.24
CA ASN A 170 0.99 -10.12 -22.73
C ASN A 170 0.42 -11.12 -21.72
N GLY A 171 0.53 -10.80 -20.41
CA GLY A 171 0.10 -11.67 -19.32
C GLY A 171 0.88 -11.38 -18.05
N VAL A 172 1.28 -12.42 -17.35
CA VAL A 172 2.07 -12.32 -16.12
C VAL A 172 3.44 -12.96 -16.32
N TYR A 173 4.45 -12.29 -15.80
CA TYR A 173 5.83 -12.78 -15.72
C TYR A 173 6.23 -12.97 -14.28
N MET A 174 7.04 -13.97 -14.01
CA MET A 174 7.74 -14.14 -12.75
C MET A 174 9.17 -13.65 -12.91
N LEU A 175 9.59 -12.73 -12.06
CA LEU A 175 10.97 -12.24 -11.95
C LEU A 175 11.67 -12.95 -10.81
N ASP A 176 12.73 -13.66 -11.13
CA ASP A 176 13.73 -14.10 -10.15
C ASP A 176 14.66 -12.93 -9.84
N THR A 177 14.56 -12.38 -8.63
CA THR A 177 15.32 -11.19 -8.22
C THR A 177 16.81 -11.46 -8.00
N SER A 178 17.23 -12.72 -7.94
CA SER A 178 18.63 -13.12 -7.77
C SER A 178 19.37 -13.24 -9.11
N THR A 179 18.70 -13.79 -10.13
CA THR A 179 19.26 -14.00 -11.47
C THR A 179 18.81 -12.94 -12.48
N GLU A 180 17.83 -12.11 -12.13
CA GLU A 180 17.17 -11.12 -12.99
C GLU A 180 16.47 -11.72 -14.23
N VAL A 181 16.18 -13.01 -14.17
CA VAL A 181 15.50 -13.71 -15.25
C VAL A 181 13.98 -13.53 -15.14
N LEU A 182 13.35 -13.09 -16.24
CA LEU A 182 11.91 -13.05 -16.41
C LEU A 182 11.42 -14.31 -17.09
N THR A 183 10.47 -15.00 -16.47
CA THR A 183 9.82 -16.18 -17.04
C THR A 183 8.33 -15.90 -17.23
N PHE A 184 7.79 -16.10 -18.43
CA PHE A 184 6.36 -15.96 -18.69
C PHE A 184 5.57 -17.05 -17.96
N VAL A 185 4.51 -16.68 -17.28
CA VAL A 185 3.59 -17.62 -16.62
C VAL A 185 2.54 -18.06 -17.62
N GLU A 186 2.70 -19.27 -18.17
CA GLU A 186 1.79 -19.82 -19.17
C GLU A 186 0.34 -19.88 -18.67
N GLY A 187 -0.61 -19.58 -19.56
CA GLY A 187 -2.04 -19.56 -19.24
C GLY A 187 -2.55 -18.21 -18.71
N THR A 188 -1.69 -17.20 -18.54
CA THR A 188 -2.09 -15.86 -18.02
C THR A 188 -2.41 -14.85 -19.13
N LYS A 189 -2.41 -15.26 -20.40
CA LYS A 189 -2.80 -14.39 -21.51
C LYS A 189 -4.21 -13.83 -21.28
N GLY A 190 -4.35 -12.52 -21.38
CA GLY A 190 -5.61 -11.82 -21.07
C GLY A 190 -5.77 -11.40 -19.62
N ALA A 191 -4.71 -11.48 -18.81
CA ALA A 191 -4.66 -10.85 -17.50
C ALA A 191 -4.93 -9.34 -17.61
N LEU A 192 -5.88 -8.85 -16.83
CA LEU A 192 -6.32 -7.45 -16.87
C LEU A 192 -5.36 -6.55 -16.10
N LYS A 193 -5.34 -5.29 -16.49
CA LYS A 193 -4.69 -4.21 -15.75
C LYS A 193 -5.49 -3.94 -14.47
N ASN A 194 -5.15 -4.65 -13.40
CA ASN A 194 -5.73 -4.49 -12.08
C ASN A 194 -4.80 -5.09 -11.03
N ARG A 195 -4.90 -4.63 -9.78
CA ARG A 195 -4.06 -5.11 -8.67
C ARG A 195 -4.30 -6.60 -8.42
N MET A 196 -3.23 -7.33 -8.14
CA MET A 196 -3.29 -8.75 -7.78
C MET A 196 -3.57 -8.90 -6.28
N ALA A 197 -4.32 -9.92 -5.89
CA ALA A 197 -4.46 -10.30 -4.48
C ALA A 197 -3.50 -11.45 -4.15
N VAL A 198 -2.94 -11.44 -2.95
CA VAL A 198 -2.06 -12.50 -2.45
C VAL A 198 -2.66 -13.13 -1.20
N VAL A 199 -2.86 -14.45 -1.22
CA VAL A 199 -3.32 -15.21 -0.06
C VAL A 199 -2.45 -16.47 0.09
N GLY A 200 -1.75 -16.56 1.21
CA GLY A 200 -0.78 -17.63 1.44
C GLY A 200 0.34 -17.60 0.39
N ASP A 201 0.51 -18.72 -0.30
CA ASP A 201 1.52 -18.92 -1.32
C ASP A 201 1.00 -18.74 -2.77
N LYS A 202 -0.15 -18.05 -2.93
CA LYS A 202 -0.83 -17.87 -4.22
C LYS A 202 -1.06 -16.41 -4.55
N ALA A 203 -0.88 -16.07 -5.83
CA ALA A 203 -1.35 -14.82 -6.43
C ALA A 203 -2.63 -15.06 -7.23
N PHE A 204 -3.60 -14.15 -7.07
CA PHE A 204 -4.88 -14.15 -7.76
C PHE A 204 -4.91 -12.98 -8.73
N VAL A 205 -4.97 -13.28 -10.02
CA VAL A 205 -4.84 -12.30 -11.10
C VAL A 205 -6.12 -12.26 -11.91
N MET A 206 -6.66 -11.06 -12.10
CA MET A 206 -7.89 -10.89 -12.87
C MET A 206 -7.68 -11.12 -14.36
N GLY A 207 -8.54 -11.96 -14.96
CA GLY A 207 -8.94 -11.88 -16.36
C GLY A 207 -10.31 -11.20 -16.49
N ASN A 208 -10.93 -11.21 -17.68
CA ASN A 208 -12.20 -10.52 -17.87
C ASN A 208 -13.33 -11.10 -16.99
N LYS A 209 -13.56 -12.43 -17.10
CA LYS A 209 -14.57 -13.17 -16.32
C LYS A 209 -13.92 -14.32 -15.52
N GLN A 210 -12.69 -14.17 -15.14
CA GLN A 210 -11.94 -15.25 -14.48
C GLN A 210 -10.84 -14.70 -13.57
N LEU A 211 -10.46 -15.50 -12.59
CA LEU A 211 -9.26 -15.31 -11.80
C LEU A 211 -8.28 -16.44 -12.12
N PHE A 212 -7.09 -16.08 -12.56
CA PHE A 212 -5.95 -17.00 -12.62
C PHE A 212 -5.36 -17.16 -11.23
N VAL A 213 -5.20 -18.39 -10.79
CA VAL A 213 -4.54 -18.72 -9.51
C VAL A 213 -3.13 -19.18 -9.84
N ILE A 214 -2.14 -18.39 -9.44
CA ILE A 214 -0.72 -18.65 -9.71
C ILE A 214 -0.03 -19.10 -8.43
N GLN A 215 0.70 -20.20 -8.52
CA GLN A 215 1.57 -20.71 -7.46
C GLN A 215 2.88 -21.18 -8.08
N ASN A 216 4.01 -20.77 -7.53
CA ASN A 216 5.34 -21.15 -8.01
C ASN A 216 5.54 -20.99 -9.53
N GLY A 217 5.08 -19.86 -10.09
CA GLY A 217 5.23 -19.56 -11.53
C GLY A 217 4.29 -20.33 -12.45
N THR A 218 3.30 -21.05 -11.91
CA THR A 218 2.36 -21.87 -12.71
C THR A 218 0.93 -21.49 -12.39
N VAL A 219 0.06 -21.42 -13.40
CA VAL A 219 -1.40 -21.35 -13.22
C VAL A 219 -1.90 -22.72 -12.78
N ILE A 220 -2.26 -22.84 -11.50
CA ILE A 220 -2.73 -24.11 -10.92
C ILE A 220 -4.24 -24.27 -11.01
N HIS A 221 -4.98 -23.16 -11.15
CA HIS A 221 -6.44 -23.15 -11.28
C HIS A 221 -6.92 -21.87 -11.96
N THR A 222 -8.14 -21.92 -12.51
CA THR A 222 -8.85 -20.75 -13.04
C THR A 222 -10.28 -20.74 -12.51
N VAL A 223 -10.63 -19.70 -11.76
CA VAL A 223 -12.00 -19.51 -11.26
C VAL A 223 -12.79 -18.71 -12.27
N SER A 224 -13.95 -19.23 -12.71
CA SER A 224 -14.81 -18.57 -13.70
C SER A 224 -15.99 -17.85 -13.03
N PHE A 225 -16.39 -16.73 -13.62
CA PHE A 225 -17.51 -15.89 -13.17
C PHE A 225 -18.46 -15.61 -14.34
N GLU A 226 -19.73 -15.40 -14.03
CA GLU A 226 -20.75 -15.06 -15.04
C GLU A 226 -20.57 -13.63 -15.59
N SER A 227 -20.00 -12.73 -14.78
CA SER A 227 -19.86 -11.30 -15.09
C SER A 227 -18.40 -10.87 -15.17
N ALA A 228 -18.15 -9.76 -15.88
CA ALA A 228 -16.85 -9.13 -15.93
C ALA A 228 -16.43 -8.62 -14.54
N LEU A 229 -15.19 -8.93 -14.16
CA LEU A 229 -14.60 -8.53 -12.90
C LEU A 229 -14.16 -7.07 -12.94
N SER A 230 -14.18 -6.40 -11.78
CA SER A 230 -13.70 -5.02 -11.59
C SER A 230 -12.72 -4.85 -10.44
N GLY A 231 -12.52 -5.88 -9.64
CA GLY A 231 -11.54 -5.85 -8.56
C GLY A 231 -11.42 -7.20 -7.86
N VAL A 232 -10.25 -7.44 -7.28
CA VAL A 232 -9.98 -8.53 -6.36
C VAL A 232 -9.12 -8.02 -5.21
N ALA A 233 -9.43 -8.44 -3.99
CA ALA A 233 -8.64 -8.11 -2.80
C ALA A 233 -8.72 -9.24 -1.77
N LYS A 234 -7.69 -9.36 -0.93
CA LYS A 234 -7.71 -10.26 0.23
C LYS A 234 -8.66 -9.73 1.29
N THR A 235 -9.47 -10.63 1.89
CA THR A 235 -10.30 -10.31 3.05
C THR A 235 -9.49 -10.41 4.35
N TYR A 236 -10.02 -9.86 5.44
CA TYR A 236 -9.41 -9.97 6.77
C TYR A 236 -9.32 -11.42 7.28
N ASP A 237 -10.27 -12.27 6.90
CA ASP A 237 -10.33 -13.69 7.30
C ASP A 237 -9.59 -14.63 6.32
N GLY A 238 -8.80 -14.07 5.41
CA GLY A 238 -7.96 -14.81 4.48
C GLY A 238 -8.65 -15.35 3.24
N ASN A 239 -9.91 -14.98 3.02
CA ASN A 239 -10.62 -15.23 1.75
C ASN A 239 -10.34 -14.12 0.71
N LEU A 240 -11.12 -14.06 -0.35
CA LEU A 240 -11.06 -13.05 -1.38
C LEU A 240 -12.38 -12.30 -1.49
N TRP A 241 -12.30 -10.98 -1.58
CA TRP A 241 -13.34 -10.15 -2.16
C TRP A 241 -13.14 -10.05 -3.66
N VAL A 242 -14.21 -10.28 -4.41
CA VAL A 242 -14.24 -10.12 -5.87
C VAL A 242 -15.43 -9.26 -6.22
N SER A 243 -15.22 -8.22 -7.04
CA SER A 243 -16.33 -7.42 -7.55
C SER A 243 -16.60 -7.68 -9.03
N CYS A 244 -17.87 -7.64 -9.40
CA CYS A 244 -18.36 -7.77 -10.77
C CYS A 244 -19.17 -6.55 -11.17
N THR A 245 -19.23 -6.26 -12.49
CA THR A 245 -19.88 -5.03 -12.98
C THR A 245 -21.32 -5.21 -13.43
N LYS A 246 -21.71 -6.37 -13.99
CA LYS A 246 -23.05 -6.59 -14.57
C LYS A 246 -23.51 -8.05 -14.38
N PRO A 247 -24.38 -8.33 -13.41
CA PRO A 247 -24.86 -7.39 -12.38
C PRO A 247 -23.72 -6.93 -11.48
N ALA A 248 -23.87 -5.70 -10.94
CA ALA A 248 -22.95 -5.21 -9.93
C ALA A 248 -23.06 -6.09 -8.68
N SER A 249 -21.95 -6.64 -8.23
CA SER A 249 -21.95 -7.58 -7.11
C SER A 249 -20.61 -7.62 -6.38
N ILE A 250 -20.67 -7.98 -5.10
CA ILE A 250 -19.51 -8.36 -4.27
C ILE A 250 -19.65 -9.84 -3.95
N ILE A 251 -18.58 -10.58 -4.21
CA ILE A 251 -18.52 -12.02 -4.05
C ILE A 251 -17.39 -12.36 -3.08
N LYS A 252 -17.66 -13.21 -2.10
CA LYS A 252 -16.63 -13.80 -1.23
C LYS A 252 -16.23 -15.16 -1.78
N VAL A 253 -14.94 -15.36 -2.03
CA VAL A 253 -14.40 -16.57 -2.67
C VAL A 253 -13.34 -17.19 -1.75
N SER A 254 -13.41 -18.51 -1.59
CA SER A 254 -12.42 -19.31 -0.86
C SER A 254 -11.13 -19.45 -1.68
N PRO A 255 -9.95 -19.14 -1.15
CA PRO A 255 -8.66 -19.36 -1.82
C PRO A 255 -8.18 -20.82 -1.73
N VAL A 256 -8.92 -21.70 -1.03
CA VAL A 256 -8.55 -23.10 -0.79
C VAL A 256 -9.19 -24.02 -1.84
N ASP A 257 -10.51 -23.95 -1.97
CA ASP A 257 -11.27 -24.77 -2.91
C ASP A 257 -11.85 -23.97 -4.10
N TYR A 258 -11.57 -22.67 -4.13
CA TYR A 258 -11.92 -21.70 -5.18
C TYR A 258 -13.43 -21.52 -5.41
N LYS A 259 -14.24 -21.88 -4.43
CA LYS A 259 -15.70 -21.73 -4.50
C LYS A 259 -16.16 -20.39 -3.95
N THR A 260 -17.29 -19.93 -4.49
CA THR A 260 -18.05 -18.84 -3.90
C THR A 260 -18.56 -19.28 -2.52
N ILE A 261 -18.22 -18.50 -1.51
CA ILE A 261 -18.73 -18.68 -0.14
C ILE A 261 -20.09 -18.00 -0.02
N ASP A 262 -20.16 -16.74 -0.51
CA ASP A 262 -21.38 -15.92 -0.51
C ASP A 262 -21.29 -14.85 -1.60
N SER A 263 -22.44 -14.26 -1.99
CA SER A 263 -22.51 -13.28 -3.08
C SER A 263 -23.69 -12.34 -2.90
N HIS A 264 -23.43 -11.03 -2.96
CA HIS A 264 -24.45 -9.99 -2.88
C HIS A 264 -24.52 -9.19 -4.18
N THR A 265 -25.73 -9.08 -4.73
CA THR A 265 -26.01 -8.16 -5.83
C THR A 265 -26.23 -6.77 -5.27
N LEU A 266 -25.53 -5.79 -5.82
CA LEU A 266 -25.63 -4.40 -5.41
C LEU A 266 -26.78 -3.71 -6.16
N ASN A 267 -27.46 -2.79 -5.48
CA ASN A 267 -28.49 -1.92 -6.08
C ASN A 267 -27.90 -0.67 -6.76
N VAL A 268 -26.57 -0.52 -6.72
CA VAL A 268 -25.81 0.58 -7.33
C VAL A 268 -24.66 0.02 -8.16
N SER A 269 -24.21 0.76 -9.17
CA SER A 269 -23.13 0.33 -10.04
C SER A 269 -21.79 0.38 -9.32
N ILE A 270 -20.92 -0.56 -9.62
CA ILE A 270 -19.52 -0.61 -9.19
C ILE A 270 -18.62 -0.68 -10.42
N GLY A 271 -17.52 0.05 -10.43
CA GLY A 271 -16.56 0.02 -11.53
C GLY A 271 -15.26 0.71 -11.17
N ALA A 272 -14.17 0.22 -11.75
CA ALA A 272 -12.87 0.90 -11.71
C ALA A 272 -12.83 2.03 -12.75
N GLY A 273 -12.04 3.06 -12.46
CA GLY A 273 -11.67 4.07 -13.43
C GLY A 273 -10.65 3.55 -14.46
N TRP A 274 -9.87 4.45 -15.00
CA TRP A 274 -8.83 4.13 -16.01
C TRP A 274 -7.59 3.44 -15.45
N GLY A 275 -7.51 3.25 -14.17
CA GLY A 275 -6.31 2.87 -13.50
C GLY A 275 -6.09 1.37 -13.28
N VAL A 276 -5.17 1.12 -12.38
CA VAL A 276 -4.68 -0.21 -11.98
C VAL A 276 -5.29 -0.70 -10.67
N ALA A 277 -5.98 0.18 -9.95
CA ALA A 277 -6.58 -0.13 -8.66
C ALA A 277 -7.90 -0.91 -8.82
N PRO A 278 -8.26 -1.79 -7.87
CA PRO A 278 -9.57 -2.41 -7.83
C PRO A 278 -10.69 -1.35 -7.69
N ALA A 279 -11.89 -1.70 -8.12
CA ALA A 279 -13.05 -0.82 -8.01
C ALA A 279 -13.50 -0.55 -6.55
N PHE A 280 -12.91 -1.23 -5.59
CA PHE A 280 -13.26 -1.15 -4.18
C PHE A 280 -12.01 -1.25 -3.29
N SER A 281 -12.18 -0.84 -2.04
CA SER A 281 -11.26 -1.14 -0.94
C SER A 281 -12.06 -1.54 0.29
N ALA A 282 -11.51 -2.35 1.18
CA ALA A 282 -12.26 -2.93 2.27
C ALA A 282 -11.46 -3.00 3.58
N LYS A 283 -12.19 -2.88 4.71
CA LYS A 283 -11.74 -3.26 6.03
C LYS A 283 -12.75 -4.20 6.66
N ASP A 284 -12.31 -5.34 7.13
CA ASP A 284 -13.16 -6.39 7.69
C ASP A 284 -14.26 -6.82 6.69
N ASP A 285 -15.53 -6.71 7.03
CA ASP A 285 -16.68 -6.97 6.16
C ASP A 285 -17.30 -5.71 5.55
N ILE A 286 -16.64 -4.57 5.70
CA ILE A 286 -17.07 -3.28 5.17
C ILE A 286 -16.31 -2.97 3.89
N ILE A 287 -17.02 -2.88 2.78
CA ILE A 287 -16.47 -2.63 1.46
C ILE A 287 -16.89 -1.23 1.00
N TYR A 288 -15.91 -0.37 0.72
CA TYR A 288 -16.13 0.94 0.13
C TYR A 288 -15.85 0.90 -1.35
N PHE A 289 -16.69 1.54 -2.15
CA PHE A 289 -16.56 1.55 -3.60
C PHE A 289 -17.21 2.78 -4.24
N SER A 290 -16.87 3.01 -5.49
CA SER A 290 -17.47 4.02 -6.34
C SER A 290 -17.69 3.42 -7.74
N ASN A 291 -18.40 4.13 -8.61
CA ASN A 291 -18.52 3.77 -10.03
C ASN A 291 -17.68 4.74 -10.88
N ALA A 292 -16.39 4.82 -10.57
CA ALA A 292 -15.44 5.76 -11.17
C ALA A 292 -15.91 7.23 -11.10
N GLY A 293 -16.66 7.58 -10.05
CA GLY A 293 -17.25 8.89 -9.84
C GLY A 293 -17.05 9.37 -8.39
N PHE A 294 -17.73 10.45 -8.04
CA PHE A 294 -17.55 11.13 -6.75
C PHE A 294 -18.44 10.61 -5.63
N LYS A 295 -19.45 9.81 -5.93
CA LYS A 295 -20.29 9.17 -4.92
C LYS A 295 -19.58 7.95 -4.36
N LEU A 296 -19.40 7.96 -3.04
CA LEU A 296 -18.81 6.90 -2.27
C LEU A 296 -19.90 6.09 -1.59
N TYR A 297 -19.86 4.79 -1.83
CA TYR A 297 -20.79 3.82 -1.24
C TYR A 297 -20.07 2.94 -0.24
N ARG A 298 -20.82 2.50 0.76
CA ARG A 298 -20.41 1.50 1.75
C ARG A 298 -21.35 0.29 1.64
N HIS A 299 -20.78 -0.90 1.52
CA HIS A 299 -21.50 -2.16 1.61
C HIS A 299 -21.05 -2.93 2.84
N ILE A 300 -21.96 -3.23 3.76
CA ILE A 300 -21.70 -4.08 4.93
C ILE A 300 -22.13 -5.50 4.56
N PHE A 301 -21.14 -6.36 4.31
CA PHE A 301 -21.39 -7.67 3.72
C PHE A 301 -22.20 -8.57 4.63
N SER A 302 -21.92 -8.62 5.94
CA SER A 302 -22.69 -9.43 6.90
C SER A 302 -24.17 -9.04 7.02
N GLN A 303 -24.52 -7.82 6.61
CA GLN A 303 -25.89 -7.28 6.69
C GLN A 303 -26.57 -7.22 5.32
N ASN A 304 -25.81 -7.42 4.23
CA ASN A 304 -26.25 -7.19 2.85
C ASN A 304 -26.85 -5.77 2.64
N GLU A 305 -26.26 -4.78 3.27
CA GLU A 305 -26.72 -3.40 3.20
C GLU A 305 -25.75 -2.54 2.42
N THR A 306 -26.28 -1.72 1.50
CA THR A 306 -25.51 -0.76 0.70
C THR A 306 -26.09 0.63 0.87
N GLU A 307 -25.26 1.60 1.22
CA GLU A 307 -25.66 2.99 1.38
C GLU A 307 -24.64 3.94 0.71
N GLU A 308 -25.10 5.11 0.29
CA GLU A 308 -24.24 6.24 -0.08
C GLU A 308 -23.78 6.94 1.21
N VAL A 309 -22.46 7.02 1.42
CA VAL A 309 -21.87 7.62 2.64
C VAL A 309 -21.32 9.02 2.40
N ALA A 310 -21.01 9.38 1.15
CA ALA A 310 -20.56 10.73 0.79
C ALA A 310 -20.73 11.00 -0.71
N ASP A 311 -21.01 12.24 -1.06
CA ASP A 311 -20.64 12.83 -2.36
C ASP A 311 -19.39 13.69 -2.12
N ILE A 312 -18.28 13.29 -2.71
CA ILE A 312 -16.98 13.94 -2.48
C ILE A 312 -16.99 15.41 -2.88
N LYS A 313 -17.83 15.80 -3.85
CA LYS A 313 -17.97 17.20 -4.29
C LYS A 313 -18.57 18.12 -3.23
N GLU A 314 -19.24 17.58 -2.23
CA GLU A 314 -19.72 18.36 -1.09
C GLU A 314 -18.59 18.76 -0.12
N TYR A 315 -17.45 18.07 -0.19
CA TYR A 315 -16.32 18.27 0.70
C TYR A 315 -15.11 18.89 0.00
N VAL A 316 -14.93 18.60 -1.30
CA VAL A 316 -13.77 19.01 -2.09
C VAL A 316 -14.22 19.86 -3.28
N GLU A 317 -13.97 21.17 -3.19
CA GLU A 317 -14.43 22.17 -4.19
C GLU A 317 -13.89 21.90 -5.60
N ASP A 318 -12.59 21.54 -5.71
CA ASP A 318 -11.90 21.33 -6.98
C ASP A 318 -11.98 19.88 -7.50
N ALA A 319 -12.88 19.05 -6.96
CA ALA A 319 -13.04 17.65 -7.39
C ALA A 319 -13.64 17.57 -8.81
N GLY A 320 -12.80 17.53 -9.83
CA GLY A 320 -13.17 17.44 -11.24
C GLY A 320 -13.04 16.04 -11.83
N ILE A 321 -12.08 15.23 -11.35
CA ILE A 321 -11.82 13.88 -11.83
C ILE A 321 -11.53 12.94 -10.65
N TYR A 322 -12.19 11.77 -10.65
CA TYR A 322 -11.78 10.60 -9.89
C TYR A 322 -10.75 9.82 -10.69
N TYR A 323 -9.62 9.47 -10.08
CA TYR A 323 -8.55 8.76 -10.74
C TYR A 323 -7.85 7.81 -9.76
N ASN A 324 -8.12 6.51 -9.82
CA ASN A 324 -7.49 5.42 -9.04
C ASN A 324 -7.32 5.68 -7.53
N SER A 325 -8.27 6.25 -6.88
CA SER A 325 -7.99 7.06 -5.71
C SER A 325 -8.64 6.60 -4.42
N LEU A 326 -9.20 5.40 -4.38
CA LEU A 326 -9.86 4.85 -3.18
C LEU A 326 -8.91 3.89 -2.46
N GLY A 327 -8.71 4.13 -1.16
CA GLY A 327 -8.04 3.21 -0.25
C GLY A 327 -8.70 3.24 1.12
N VAL A 328 -8.76 2.10 1.80
CA VAL A 328 -9.23 2.00 3.20
C VAL A 328 -8.11 1.48 4.05
N ASP A 329 -7.76 2.21 5.10
CA ASP A 329 -6.75 1.79 6.06
C ASP A 329 -7.22 0.52 6.77
N PRO A 330 -6.47 -0.59 6.66
CA PRO A 330 -6.88 -1.86 7.24
C PRO A 330 -6.87 -1.87 8.77
N VAL A 331 -6.23 -0.88 9.41
CA VAL A 331 -6.13 -0.75 10.87
C VAL A 331 -7.19 0.22 11.38
N SER A 332 -7.17 1.49 10.94
CA SER A 332 -8.09 2.52 11.43
C SER A 332 -9.47 2.44 10.78
N GLY A 333 -9.57 2.01 9.53
CA GLY A 333 -10.79 2.07 8.72
C GLY A 333 -11.03 3.43 8.07
N GLU A 334 -10.09 4.34 8.17
CA GLU A 334 -10.14 5.62 7.47
C GLU A 334 -10.13 5.42 5.96
N VAL A 335 -10.96 6.19 5.27
CA VAL A 335 -11.16 6.08 3.82
C VAL A 335 -10.46 7.24 3.14
N TYR A 336 -9.49 6.91 2.30
CA TYR A 336 -8.73 7.86 1.50
C TYR A 336 -9.35 7.96 0.11
N PHE A 337 -9.61 9.18 -0.33
CA PHE A 337 -10.18 9.47 -1.64
C PHE A 337 -9.43 10.64 -2.26
N ALA A 338 -8.66 10.38 -3.31
CA ALA A 338 -7.90 11.42 -3.99
C ALA A 338 -8.61 11.88 -5.27
N THR A 339 -8.59 13.19 -5.53
CA THR A 339 -9.21 13.81 -6.70
C THR A 339 -8.24 14.73 -7.41
N LEU A 340 -8.49 14.95 -8.70
CA LEU A 340 -7.81 15.97 -9.51
C LEU A 340 -8.85 16.97 -10.00
N LYS A 341 -8.45 18.22 -10.15
CA LYS A 341 -9.31 19.24 -10.77
C LYS A 341 -9.55 18.96 -12.26
N GLY A 342 -8.53 18.44 -12.96
CA GLY A 342 -8.66 18.08 -14.37
C GLY A 342 -7.39 17.46 -14.92
N TYR A 343 -7.45 16.85 -16.11
CA TYR A 343 -6.26 16.29 -16.76
C TYR A 343 -5.21 17.35 -17.13
N ALA A 344 -5.64 18.55 -17.51
CA ALA A 344 -4.75 19.68 -17.78
C ALA A 344 -4.33 20.40 -16.50
N ASP A 345 -5.14 20.33 -15.45
CA ASP A 345 -4.92 20.98 -14.15
C ASP A 345 -4.80 19.92 -13.02
N TYR A 346 -3.97 18.92 -13.26
CA TYR A 346 -3.77 17.79 -12.32
C TYR A 346 -2.94 18.16 -11.09
N LYS A 347 -2.25 19.30 -11.13
CA LYS A 347 -1.49 19.82 -9.98
C LYS A 347 -2.38 20.44 -8.91
N THR A 348 -3.61 20.81 -9.28
CA THR A 348 -4.67 21.10 -8.33
C THR A 348 -5.37 19.79 -8.00
N ASN A 349 -5.18 19.31 -6.77
CA ASN A 349 -5.61 17.99 -6.34
C ASN A 349 -5.78 17.94 -4.84
N ASP A 350 -6.58 17.00 -4.40
CA ASP A 350 -6.91 16.80 -2.99
C ASP A 350 -6.81 15.32 -2.62
N ILE A 351 -6.39 15.05 -1.38
CA ILE A 351 -6.50 13.75 -0.70
C ILE A 351 -7.44 13.95 0.47
N ALA A 352 -8.70 13.60 0.28
CA ALA A 352 -9.70 13.65 1.34
C ALA A 352 -9.67 12.37 2.16
N ILE A 353 -9.62 12.48 3.49
CA ILE A 353 -9.56 11.36 4.41
C ILE A 353 -10.77 11.41 5.32
N PHE A 354 -11.60 10.35 5.27
CA PHE A 354 -12.83 10.24 6.00
C PHE A 354 -12.76 9.18 7.10
N ASP A 355 -13.39 9.46 8.23
CA ASP A 355 -13.77 8.46 9.22
C ASP A 355 -15.30 8.54 9.40
N PHE A 356 -16.01 7.61 8.80
CA PHE A 356 -17.47 7.59 8.83
C PHE A 356 -18.07 7.20 10.20
N ASN A 357 -17.24 6.93 11.19
CA ASN A 357 -17.66 6.77 12.58
C ASN A 357 -17.61 8.08 13.38
N LYS A 358 -17.16 9.18 12.76
CA LYS A 358 -17.02 10.49 13.39
C LYS A 358 -17.91 11.55 12.75
N THR A 359 -18.14 12.62 13.48
CA THR A 359 -18.85 13.82 13.00
C THR A 359 -18.00 15.04 13.32
N PRO A 360 -17.49 15.78 12.32
CA PRO A 360 -17.68 15.55 10.87
C PRO A 360 -16.92 14.30 10.38
N ALA A 361 -17.41 13.67 9.29
CA ALA A 361 -16.78 12.50 8.70
C ALA A 361 -15.44 12.84 8.04
N LEU A 362 -15.31 13.97 7.34
CA LEU A 362 -14.05 14.45 6.80
C LEU A 362 -13.11 14.82 7.94
N GLN A 363 -11.97 14.10 8.01
CA GLN A 363 -10.93 14.34 9.02
C GLN A 363 -9.84 15.26 8.48
N PHE A 364 -9.39 15.02 7.24
CA PHE A 364 -8.34 15.81 6.59
C PHE A 364 -8.68 16.03 5.11
N ASP A 365 -8.35 17.23 4.62
CA ASP A 365 -8.33 17.59 3.20
C ASP A 365 -6.93 18.13 2.86
N ILE A 366 -6.12 17.28 2.23
CA ILE A 366 -4.71 17.55 1.95
C ILE A 366 -4.58 17.99 0.50
N LYS A 367 -4.20 19.25 0.29
CA LYS A 367 -4.18 19.88 -1.02
C LYS A 367 -2.82 19.80 -1.72
N ASN A 368 -2.83 19.55 -3.02
CA ASN A 368 -1.68 19.68 -3.93
C ASN A 368 -0.48 18.80 -3.53
N LYS A 369 -0.73 17.56 -3.11
CA LYS A 369 0.28 16.60 -2.69
C LYS A 369 0.32 15.32 -3.53
N ASN A 370 -0.50 15.21 -4.57
CA ASN A 370 -0.48 14.08 -5.50
C ASN A 370 -0.33 14.53 -6.96
N SER A 371 -0.23 13.57 -7.89
CA SER A 371 -0.16 13.82 -9.33
C SER A 371 -0.52 12.53 -10.07
N PHE A 372 -1.76 12.42 -10.58
CA PHE A 372 -2.30 11.20 -11.17
C PHE A 372 -2.09 9.98 -10.25
N PRO A 373 -2.84 9.84 -9.16
CA PRO A 373 -2.62 8.77 -8.19
C PRO A 373 -2.89 7.39 -8.80
N ALA A 374 -1.93 6.48 -8.72
CA ALA A 374 -2.08 5.08 -9.13
C ALA A 374 -2.78 4.24 -8.06
N GLY A 375 -2.73 4.68 -6.82
CA GLY A 375 -3.39 4.01 -5.70
C GLY A 375 -2.95 4.49 -4.34
N VAL A 376 -3.66 4.02 -3.33
CA VAL A 376 -3.36 4.22 -1.90
C VAL A 376 -2.91 2.89 -1.30
N PHE A 377 -1.84 2.90 -0.53
CA PHE A 377 -1.19 1.73 0.06
C PHE A 377 -0.86 2.02 1.52
N PHE A 378 -1.01 1.04 2.39
CA PHE A 378 -0.85 1.19 3.83
C PHE A 378 0.33 0.37 4.37
N THR A 379 1.01 0.90 5.40
CA THR A 379 2.13 0.25 6.12
C THR A 379 1.70 -0.29 7.47
#